data_194a7dc76034ebd033a5674a0beacb78
#
_entry.id   194a7dc76034ebd033a5674a0beacb78
#
_cell.length_a   1.000
_cell.length_b   1.000
_cell.length_c   1.000
_cell.angle_alpha   90.00
_cell.angle_beta   90.00
_cell.angle_gamma   90.00
#
_symmetry.space_group_name_H-M   'P 1'
#
loop_
_entity.id
_entity.type
_entity.pdbx_description
1 polymer ?
#
loop_
_entity_poly.entity_id
_entity_poly.type
_entity_poly.pdbx_seq_one_letter_code
_entity_poly.pdbx_strand_id
1 'polypeptide(L)'
;MKAVKTKARMKKKVSRVSSTNLEVEHLLSLIFIFIVLCHTFACLWFLLAKLQDFDESTWVVRYNYYDAPIAEQYLASLYFIVTTISTVGYGDITSQNSWE
;
A
#
# COMPACT_ATOMS: atom_id res chain seq x y z
N MET A 1 50.98 0.50 -17.77
CA MET A 1 49.75 0.19 -18.50
C MET A 1 48.78 -0.75 -17.72
N LYS A 2 49.27 -1.72 -16.97
CA LYS A 2 48.38 -2.58 -16.15
C LYS A 2 47.61 -1.80 -15.09
N ALA A 3 48.16 -0.77 -14.47
CA ALA A 3 47.50 0.06 -13.47
C ALA A 3 46.31 0.86 -14.04
N VAL A 4 46.42 1.32 -15.29
CA VAL A 4 45.36 2.05 -15.96
C VAL A 4 44.19 1.15 -16.29
N LYS A 5 44.45 -0.09 -16.77
CA LYS A 5 43.40 -1.06 -17.04
C LYS A 5 42.67 -1.50 -15.76
N THR A 6 43.38 -1.70 -14.67
CA THR A 6 42.82 -2.05 -13.37
C THR A 6 41.92 -0.91 -12.84
N LYS A 7 42.37 0.34 -12.96
CA LYS A 7 41.61 1.54 -12.54
C LYS A 7 40.32 1.67 -13.35
N ALA A 8 40.36 1.43 -14.66
CA ALA A 8 39.19 1.45 -15.54
C ALA A 8 38.19 0.35 -15.16
N ARG A 9 38.67 -0.86 -14.83
CA ARG A 9 37.82 -1.96 -14.37
C ARG A 9 37.14 -1.64 -13.05
N MET A 10 37.88 -1.09 -12.09
CA MET A 10 37.31 -0.69 -10.80
C MET A 10 36.26 0.39 -10.95
N LYS A 11 36.51 1.40 -11.77
CA LYS A 11 35.55 2.46 -12.08
C LYS A 11 34.28 1.89 -12.71
N LYS A 12 34.42 0.92 -13.60
CA LYS A 12 33.28 0.24 -14.26
C LYS A 12 32.47 -0.57 -13.25
N LYS A 13 33.12 -1.27 -12.31
CA LYS A 13 32.46 -2.02 -11.24
C LYS A 13 31.71 -1.08 -10.29
N VAL A 14 32.33 0.01 -9.85
CA VAL A 14 31.72 1.00 -8.97
C VAL A 14 30.49 1.63 -9.63
N SER A 15 30.61 1.98 -10.91
CA SER A 15 29.46 2.52 -11.68
C SER A 15 28.31 1.53 -11.76
N ARG A 16 28.60 0.24 -11.95
CA ARG A 16 27.58 -0.82 -12.03
C ARG A 16 26.88 -1.02 -10.68
N VAL A 17 27.64 -1.06 -9.59
CA VAL A 17 27.10 -1.18 -8.21
C VAL A 17 26.24 0.03 -7.87
N SER A 18 26.72 1.24 -8.20
CA SER A 18 25.95 2.46 -7.98
C SER A 18 24.64 2.47 -8.75
N SER A 19 24.65 2.02 -10.02
CA SER A 19 23.43 1.90 -10.84
C SER A 19 22.44 0.90 -10.23
N THR A 20 22.92 -0.27 -9.78
CA THR A 20 22.08 -1.27 -9.10
C THR A 20 21.48 -0.73 -7.80
N ASN A 21 22.24 0.03 -7.01
CA ASN A 21 21.76 0.64 -5.78
C ASN A 21 20.68 1.67 -6.06
N LEU A 22 20.80 2.46 -7.13
CA LEU A 22 19.78 3.44 -7.53
C LEU A 22 18.47 2.74 -7.93
N GLU A 23 18.56 1.63 -8.66
CA GLU A 23 17.38 0.83 -9.03
C GLU A 23 16.68 0.27 -7.80
N VAL A 24 17.43 -0.25 -6.84
CA VAL A 24 16.89 -0.76 -5.57
C VAL A 24 16.27 0.37 -4.77
N GLU A 25 16.89 1.55 -4.71
CA GLU A 25 16.30 2.73 -4.05
C GLU A 25 14.96 3.14 -4.67
N HIS A 26 14.88 3.17 -6.00
CA HIS A 26 13.62 3.45 -6.70
C HIS A 26 12.55 2.43 -6.37
N LEU A 27 12.90 1.15 -6.37
CA LEU A 27 11.96 0.08 -6.02
C LEU A 27 11.46 0.22 -4.59
N LEU A 28 12.35 0.46 -3.63
CA LEU A 28 11.98 0.67 -2.23
C LEU A 28 11.11 1.91 -2.04
N SER A 29 11.41 3.00 -2.76
CA SER A 29 10.59 4.21 -2.74
C SER A 29 9.17 3.94 -3.26
N LEU A 30 9.04 3.19 -4.35
CA LEU A 30 7.73 2.84 -4.92
C LEU A 30 6.92 1.98 -3.95
N ILE A 31 7.55 1.00 -3.31
CA ILE A 31 6.90 0.17 -2.29
C ILE A 31 6.45 1.03 -1.11
N PHE A 32 7.29 1.93 -0.64
CA PHE A 32 6.98 2.82 0.47
C PHE A 32 5.79 3.74 0.13
N ILE A 33 5.81 4.36 -1.05
CA ILE A 33 4.71 5.20 -1.53
C ILE A 33 3.42 4.39 -1.62
N PHE A 34 3.48 3.17 -2.14
CA PHE A 34 2.31 2.28 -2.23
C PHE A 34 1.72 1.98 -0.85
N ILE A 35 2.57 1.65 0.13
CA ILE A 35 2.14 1.39 1.51
C ILE A 35 1.47 2.62 2.12
N VAL A 36 2.06 3.80 1.95
CA VAL A 36 1.51 5.06 2.47
C VAL A 36 0.15 5.37 1.83
N LEU A 37 0.02 5.18 0.52
CA LEU A 37 -1.25 5.38 -0.18
C LEU A 37 -2.32 4.40 0.31
N CYS A 38 -1.98 3.13 0.45
CA CYS A 38 -2.92 2.12 0.98
C CYS A 38 -3.38 2.48 2.39
N HIS A 39 -2.46 2.88 3.25
CA HIS A 39 -2.78 3.32 4.61
C HIS A 39 -3.71 4.54 4.60
N THR A 40 -3.39 5.55 3.81
CA THR A 40 -4.20 6.77 3.70
C THR A 40 -5.62 6.45 3.23
N PHE A 41 -5.76 5.68 2.17
CA PHE A 41 -7.07 5.31 1.64
C PHE A 41 -7.85 4.41 2.60
N ALA A 42 -7.19 3.50 3.29
CA ALA A 42 -7.82 2.66 4.30
C ALA A 42 -8.39 3.51 5.45
N CYS A 43 -7.62 4.49 5.92
CA CYS A 43 -8.07 5.41 6.95
C CYS A 43 -9.25 6.27 6.47
N LEU A 44 -9.20 6.78 5.24
CA LEU A 44 -10.29 7.56 4.67
C LEU A 44 -11.56 6.73 4.53
N TRP A 45 -11.45 5.50 4.06
CA TRP A 45 -12.61 4.63 3.90
C TRP A 45 -13.26 4.27 5.25
N PHE A 46 -12.45 4.00 6.25
CA PHE A 46 -12.93 3.79 7.62
C PHE A 46 -13.57 5.06 8.16
N LEU A 47 -12.96 6.23 7.92
CA LEU A 47 -13.48 7.51 8.35
C LEU A 47 -14.86 7.80 7.76
N LEU A 48 -15.08 7.46 6.49
CA LEU A 48 -16.38 7.62 5.85
C LEU A 48 -17.47 6.85 6.60
N ALA A 49 -17.20 5.62 7.00
CA ALA A 49 -18.12 4.82 7.80
C ALA A 49 -18.36 5.46 9.16
N LYS A 50 -17.32 5.98 9.78
CA LYS A 50 -17.40 6.66 11.08
C LYS A 50 -18.18 7.96 11.01
N LEU A 51 -18.02 8.75 9.95
CA LEU A 51 -18.77 9.99 9.74
C LEU A 51 -20.27 9.74 9.53
N GLN A 52 -20.63 8.57 9.05
CA GLN A 52 -22.01 8.13 8.92
C GLN A 52 -22.55 7.50 10.20
N ASP A 53 -21.84 7.64 11.33
CA ASP A 53 -22.19 7.08 12.65
C ASP A 53 -22.43 5.56 12.60
N PHE A 54 -21.70 4.85 11.73
CA PHE A 54 -21.83 3.41 11.51
C PHE A 54 -23.28 2.97 11.23
N ASP A 55 -23.95 3.73 10.36
CA ASP A 55 -25.30 3.39 9.91
C ASP A 55 -25.34 1.95 9.33
N GLU A 56 -26.53 1.34 9.35
CA GLU A 56 -26.74 -0.03 8.83
C GLU A 56 -26.32 -0.17 7.36
N SER A 57 -26.29 0.93 6.63
CA SER A 57 -25.85 0.96 5.24
C SER A 57 -24.33 0.95 5.06
N THR A 58 -23.56 1.10 6.14
CA THR A 58 -22.09 1.10 6.05
C THR A 58 -21.53 -0.32 5.98
N TRP A 59 -20.34 -0.44 5.37
CA TRP A 59 -19.67 -1.73 5.27
C TRP A 59 -19.32 -2.33 6.65
N VAL A 60 -19.04 -1.48 7.64
CA VAL A 60 -18.67 -1.93 9.00
C VAL A 60 -19.82 -2.73 9.62
N VAL A 61 -21.03 -2.23 9.51
CA VAL A 61 -22.23 -2.91 10.04
C VAL A 61 -22.60 -4.09 9.15
N ARG A 62 -22.58 -3.92 7.83
CA ARG A 62 -22.97 -4.93 6.86
C ARG A 62 -22.15 -6.22 6.97
N TYR A 63 -20.86 -6.10 7.24
CA TYR A 63 -19.93 -7.23 7.36
C TYR A 63 -19.62 -7.61 8.80
N ASN A 64 -20.41 -7.12 9.76
CA ASN A 64 -20.31 -7.42 11.20
C ASN A 64 -18.97 -7.01 11.85
N TYR A 65 -18.39 -5.91 11.41
CA TYR A 65 -17.18 -5.35 12.01
C TYR A 65 -17.47 -4.31 13.10
N TYR A 66 -18.74 -3.97 13.35
CA TYR A 66 -19.11 -2.92 14.28
C TYR A 66 -18.60 -3.18 15.71
N ASP A 67 -18.75 -4.43 16.18
CA ASP A 67 -18.30 -4.84 17.51
C ASP A 67 -16.85 -5.37 17.53
N ALA A 68 -16.19 -5.38 16.38
CA ALA A 68 -14.81 -5.85 16.28
C ALA A 68 -13.83 -4.84 16.88
N PRO A 69 -12.66 -5.29 17.39
CA PRO A 69 -11.61 -4.36 17.80
C PRO A 69 -11.18 -3.43 16.68
N ILE A 70 -10.72 -2.22 17.03
CA ILE A 70 -10.28 -1.22 16.05
C ILE A 70 -9.20 -1.80 15.11
N ALA A 71 -8.31 -2.63 15.63
CA ALA A 71 -7.27 -3.28 14.82
C ALA A 71 -7.86 -4.16 13.71
N GLU A 72 -8.92 -4.92 13.99
CA GLU A 72 -9.59 -5.74 12.97
C GLU A 72 -10.33 -4.88 11.95
N GLN A 73 -10.99 -3.82 12.40
CA GLN A 73 -11.65 -2.86 11.51
C GLN A 73 -10.66 -2.21 10.56
N TYR A 74 -9.50 -1.82 11.07
CA TYR A 74 -8.42 -1.26 10.25
C TYR A 74 -7.88 -2.28 9.25
N LEU A 75 -7.61 -3.52 9.69
CA LEU A 75 -7.14 -4.58 8.82
C LEU A 75 -8.14 -4.89 7.70
N ALA A 76 -9.43 -4.89 8.00
CA ALA A 76 -10.47 -5.07 7.00
C ALA A 76 -10.49 -3.92 5.98
N SER A 77 -10.33 -2.68 6.44
CA SER A 77 -10.21 -1.51 5.57
C SER A 77 -8.98 -1.60 4.68
N LEU A 78 -7.83 -1.94 5.25
CA LEU A 78 -6.58 -2.09 4.52
C LEU A 78 -6.68 -3.21 3.48
N TYR A 79 -7.27 -4.34 3.86
CA TYR A 79 -7.53 -5.47 2.96
C TYR A 79 -8.35 -5.04 1.74
N PHE A 80 -9.47 -4.34 1.97
CA PHE A 80 -10.30 -3.83 0.89
C PHE A 80 -9.53 -2.92 -0.06
N ILE A 81 -8.77 -1.96 0.49
CA ILE A 81 -8.00 -1.00 -0.32
C ILE A 81 -6.91 -1.72 -1.12
N VAL A 82 -6.17 -2.63 -0.50
CA VAL A 82 -5.10 -3.37 -1.18
C VAL A 82 -5.67 -4.22 -2.32
N THR A 83 -6.77 -4.94 -2.11
CA THR A 83 -7.41 -5.75 -3.15
C THR A 83 -7.97 -4.89 -4.28
N THR A 84 -8.45 -3.69 -3.97
CA THR A 84 -9.00 -2.75 -4.95
C THR A 84 -7.89 -2.11 -5.78
N ILE A 85 -6.84 -1.59 -5.14
CA ILE A 85 -5.72 -0.92 -5.82
C ILE A 85 -4.94 -1.92 -6.69
N SER A 86 -4.72 -3.14 -6.20
CA SER A 86 -4.03 -4.18 -6.96
C SER A 86 -4.91 -4.85 -8.03
N THR A 87 -6.14 -4.41 -8.19
CA THR A 87 -7.11 -4.90 -9.17
C THR A 87 -7.52 -6.38 -8.98
N VAL A 88 -7.26 -6.97 -7.80
CA VAL A 88 -7.69 -8.34 -7.48
C VAL A 88 -9.21 -8.40 -7.35
N GLY A 89 -9.78 -7.52 -6.51
CA GLY A 89 -11.22 -7.36 -6.39
C GLY A 89 -11.97 -8.64 -6.07
N TYR A 90 -11.69 -9.27 -4.92
CA TYR A 90 -12.38 -10.51 -4.53
C TYR A 90 -13.89 -10.34 -4.39
N GLY A 91 -14.37 -9.12 -4.10
CA GLY A 91 -15.81 -8.86 -3.95
C GLY A 91 -16.40 -9.33 -2.64
N ASP A 92 -15.59 -9.80 -1.69
CA ASP A 92 -16.03 -10.22 -0.36
C ASP A 92 -16.36 -9.02 0.55
N ILE A 93 -15.60 -7.93 0.43
CA ILE A 93 -15.89 -6.64 1.06
C ILE A 93 -16.04 -5.60 -0.04
N THR A 94 -17.17 -4.93 -0.08
CA THR A 94 -17.48 -3.91 -1.08
C THR A 94 -18.14 -2.70 -0.43
N SER A 95 -18.14 -1.58 -1.14
CA SER A 95 -18.91 -0.41 -0.71
C SER A 95 -20.41 -0.74 -0.69
N GLN A 96 -21.11 -0.22 0.30
CA GLN A 96 -22.52 -0.55 0.52
C GLN A 96 -23.46 0.64 0.28
N ASN A 97 -22.92 1.85 0.25
CA ASN A 97 -23.70 3.05 -0.04
C ASN A 97 -22.94 3.97 -1.01
N SER A 98 -23.61 5.00 -1.49
CA SER A 98 -23.03 5.90 -2.50
C SER A 98 -21.90 6.79 -1.98
N TRP A 99 -21.70 6.87 -0.66
CA TRP A 99 -20.64 7.65 -0.04
C TRP A 99 -19.34 6.85 0.10
N GLU A 100 -19.40 5.54 0.16
CA GLU A 100 -18.26 4.63 0.23
C GLU A 100 -17.66 4.36 -1.15
#